data_7e630441065896de459f1dc5c15186e5
#
_entry.id   7e630441065896de459f1dc5c15186e5
#
_cell.length_a   1.000
_cell.length_b   1.000
_cell.length_c   1.000
_cell.angle_alpha   90.00
_cell.angle_beta   90.00
_cell.angle_gamma   90.00
#
_symmetry.space_group_name_H-M   'P 1'
#
loop_
_entity.id
_entity.type
_entity.pdbx_description
1 polymer ?
#
loop_
_entity_poly.entity_id
_entity_poly.type
_entity_poly.pdbx_seq_one_letter_code
_entity_poly.pdbx_strand_id
1 'polypeptide(L)'
;MPQNFYTYAFFNTPDFSMDLPSGNLGKLLLINGKNISAVVEPGISLESSQNDDEQVIKMVLAHDRVICELSRQMTVLPLRFGTYFLSEDTLLNHIESHAQEYQDKLNNIKGKNEYTLKVIPQKVEELAKASGTNGRDYFLAKKQYYEQQKSFFAAQNQEKSYLINLITETYQSSAIIQEHAEEVRFHLLVDRHNKALLLEQVLSLQKKCPHWDLILGEPLPPYHFI
;
A
#
# COMPACT_ATOMS: atom_id res chain seq x y z
N MET A 1 35.13 12.64 6.10
CA MET A 1 34.08 12.17 7.01
C MET A 1 33.49 10.90 6.40
N PRO A 2 33.15 9.88 7.15
CA PRO A 2 32.47 8.73 6.60
C PRO A 2 31.17 9.21 5.92
N GLN A 3 30.98 8.81 4.68
CA GLN A 3 29.83 9.23 3.88
C GLN A 3 28.74 8.20 4.09
N ASN A 4 27.65 8.58 4.79
CA ASN A 4 26.49 7.71 4.96
C ASN A 4 25.79 7.50 3.62
N PHE A 5 25.33 6.28 3.38
CA PHE A 5 24.56 5.89 2.19
C PHE A 5 23.09 5.67 2.57
N TYR A 6 22.28 6.66 2.32
CA TYR A 6 20.82 6.53 2.43
C TYR A 6 20.32 5.60 1.34
N THR A 7 19.60 4.54 1.71
CA THR A 7 19.30 3.43 0.80
C THR A 7 17.80 3.35 0.54
N TYR A 8 17.41 3.32 -0.74
CA TYR A 8 16.03 3.33 -1.19
C TYR A 8 15.45 1.94 -1.41
N ALA A 9 16.19 1.09 -2.12
CA ALA A 9 15.73 -0.24 -2.50
C ALA A 9 16.89 -1.18 -2.81
N PHE A 10 16.61 -2.50 -2.68
CA PHE A 10 17.43 -3.57 -3.20
C PHE A 10 16.76 -4.22 -4.42
N PHE A 11 17.55 -4.79 -5.30
CA PHE A 11 17.09 -5.50 -6.49
C PHE A 11 18.19 -6.42 -7.04
N ASN A 12 17.82 -7.36 -7.91
CA ASN A 12 18.81 -8.20 -8.58
C ASN A 12 19.78 -7.35 -9.38
N THR A 13 21.08 -7.63 -9.26
CA THR A 13 22.10 -6.88 -10.00
C THR A 13 21.77 -6.90 -11.49
N PRO A 14 21.56 -5.71 -12.12
CA PRO A 14 21.19 -5.63 -13.52
C PRO A 14 22.39 -5.93 -14.41
N ASP A 15 22.15 -6.55 -15.54
CA ASP A 15 23.11 -6.76 -16.62
C ASP A 15 23.08 -5.64 -17.70
N PHE A 16 22.31 -4.59 -17.45
CA PHE A 16 22.16 -3.41 -18.31
C PHE A 16 22.34 -2.10 -17.52
N SER A 17 22.62 -1.01 -18.23
CA SER A 17 22.63 0.32 -17.62
C SER A 17 21.20 0.78 -17.37
N MET A 18 20.91 1.27 -16.16
CA MET A 18 19.60 1.81 -15.81
C MET A 18 19.67 3.32 -15.60
N ASP A 19 18.56 3.99 -15.91
CA ASP A 19 18.39 5.40 -15.62
C ASP A 19 17.94 5.56 -14.17
N LEU A 20 18.83 6.14 -13.35
CA LEU A 20 18.49 6.42 -11.96
C LEU A 20 17.66 7.72 -11.90
N PRO A 21 16.56 7.71 -11.11
CA PRO A 21 15.77 8.91 -10.88
C PRO A 21 16.57 9.97 -10.11
N SER A 22 16.03 11.18 -10.01
CA SER A 22 16.60 12.21 -9.15
C SER A 22 16.39 11.83 -7.69
N GLY A 23 17.43 11.97 -6.86
CA GLY A 23 17.34 11.75 -5.43
C GLY A 23 16.55 12.84 -4.69
N ASN A 24 16.65 12.84 -3.37
CA ASN A 24 16.05 13.86 -2.51
C ASN A 24 16.88 15.16 -2.51
N LEU A 25 18.18 15.04 -2.31
CA LEU A 25 19.11 16.16 -2.25
C LEU A 25 20.13 16.16 -3.40
N GLY A 26 20.35 15.01 -4.04
CA GLY A 26 21.41 14.88 -5.02
C GLY A 26 21.23 13.74 -6.01
N LYS A 27 22.37 13.30 -6.52
CA LYS A 27 22.44 12.22 -7.51
C LYS A 27 22.43 10.87 -6.80
N LEU A 28 21.57 9.97 -7.27
CA LEU A 28 21.59 8.58 -6.85
C LEU A 28 22.78 7.83 -7.40
N LEU A 29 23.26 6.87 -6.63
CA LEU A 29 24.32 5.94 -7.03
C LEU A 29 23.79 4.51 -6.99
N LEU A 30 24.30 3.70 -7.91
CA LEU A 30 24.10 2.26 -7.92
C LEU A 30 25.30 1.59 -7.24
N ILE A 31 25.09 0.87 -6.16
CA ILE A 31 26.10 0.03 -5.51
C ILE A 31 25.83 -1.42 -5.91
N ASN A 32 26.73 -2.00 -6.66
CA ASN A 32 26.60 -3.36 -7.18
C ASN A 32 27.24 -4.36 -6.23
N GLY A 33 26.42 -5.24 -5.65
CA GLY A 33 26.88 -6.47 -5.05
C GLY A 33 26.95 -7.61 -6.07
N LYS A 34 27.27 -8.81 -5.61
CA LYS A 34 27.44 -9.99 -6.48
C LYS A 34 26.13 -10.40 -7.18
N ASN A 35 25.04 -10.45 -6.45
CA ASN A 35 23.73 -10.88 -6.94
C ASN A 35 22.65 -9.82 -6.70
N ILE A 36 22.82 -9.00 -5.67
CA ILE A 36 21.90 -7.95 -5.25
C ILE A 36 22.62 -6.61 -5.30
N SER A 37 21.95 -5.61 -5.83
CA SER A 37 22.44 -4.22 -5.88
C SER A 37 21.50 -3.31 -5.08
N ALA A 38 22.00 -2.13 -4.74
CA ALA A 38 21.27 -1.10 -4.01
C ALA A 38 21.28 0.24 -4.76
N VAL A 39 20.16 0.97 -4.69
CA VAL A 39 20.14 2.39 -5.04
C VAL A 39 20.27 3.21 -3.77
N VAL A 40 21.28 4.08 -3.75
CA VAL A 40 21.62 4.89 -2.59
C VAL A 40 21.78 6.36 -2.95
N GLU A 41 21.66 7.21 -1.95
CA GLU A 41 21.99 8.64 -2.04
C GLU A 41 23.02 8.98 -0.95
N PRO A 42 24.24 9.37 -1.33
CA PRO A 42 25.29 9.71 -0.39
C PRO A 42 25.02 11.04 0.32
N GLY A 43 25.39 11.14 1.60
CA GLY A 43 25.44 12.41 2.31
C GLY A 43 24.11 12.91 2.86
N ILE A 44 23.03 12.12 2.80
CA ILE A 44 21.78 12.44 3.50
C ILE A 44 21.98 12.18 5.01
N SER A 45 21.68 13.20 5.82
CA SER A 45 21.54 13.09 7.27
C SER A 45 20.12 13.43 7.68
N LEU A 46 19.44 12.49 8.34
CA LEU A 46 18.11 12.72 8.90
C LEU A 46 18.16 13.54 10.19
N GLU A 47 19.30 13.58 10.86
CA GLU A 47 19.46 14.29 12.14
C GLU A 47 19.23 15.81 12.00
N SER A 48 19.61 16.38 10.86
CA SER A 48 19.40 17.81 10.59
C SER A 48 17.94 18.19 10.32
N SER A 49 17.09 17.22 10.01
CA SER A 49 15.69 17.42 9.61
C SER A 49 14.68 17.01 10.67
N GLN A 50 15.12 16.42 11.80
CA GLN A 50 14.22 15.90 12.85
C GLN A 50 13.35 16.96 13.54
N ASN A 51 13.70 18.24 13.43
CA ASN A 51 12.95 19.34 14.02
C ASN A 51 12.09 20.13 13.04
N ASP A 52 11.99 19.67 11.78
CA ASP A 52 11.22 20.34 10.72
C ASP A 52 10.30 19.31 10.02
N ASP A 53 9.06 19.24 10.51
CA ASP A 53 8.06 18.31 9.99
C ASP A 53 7.81 18.48 8.48
N GLU A 54 7.88 19.69 7.95
CA GLU A 54 7.68 19.95 6.51
C GLU A 54 8.82 19.36 5.69
N GLN A 55 10.05 19.46 6.17
CA GLN A 55 11.22 18.87 5.52
C GLN A 55 11.17 17.35 5.58
N VAL A 56 10.77 16.76 6.70
CA VAL A 56 10.58 15.31 6.83
C VAL A 56 9.53 14.80 5.85
N ILE A 57 8.38 15.48 5.73
CA ILE A 57 7.33 15.11 4.76
C ILE A 57 7.88 15.15 3.33
N LYS A 58 8.62 16.19 2.95
CA LYS A 58 9.26 16.29 1.62
C LYS A 58 10.21 15.13 1.35
N MET A 59 11.01 14.74 2.37
CA MET A 59 11.93 13.61 2.27
C MET A 59 11.19 12.27 2.11
N VAL A 60 10.11 12.06 2.85
CA VAL A 60 9.26 10.85 2.73
C VAL A 60 8.66 10.76 1.33
N LEU A 61 8.10 11.86 0.81
CA LEU A 61 7.53 11.89 -0.54
C LEU A 61 8.59 11.66 -1.63
N ALA A 62 9.80 12.22 -1.45
CA ALA A 62 10.90 11.98 -2.37
C ALA A 62 11.38 10.52 -2.33
N HIS A 63 11.44 9.91 -1.15
CA HIS A 63 11.76 8.50 -0.97
C HIS A 63 10.77 7.60 -1.71
N ASP A 64 9.47 7.81 -1.48
CA ASP A 64 8.41 7.06 -2.16
C ASP A 64 8.47 7.24 -3.68
N ARG A 65 8.65 8.47 -4.17
CA ARG A 65 8.79 8.78 -5.60
C ARG A 65 9.94 7.98 -6.24
N VAL A 66 11.12 7.96 -5.60
CA VAL A 66 12.28 7.21 -6.10
C VAL A 66 11.97 5.72 -6.22
N ILE A 67 11.38 5.13 -5.18
CA ILE A 67 11.00 3.71 -5.19
C ILE A 67 9.95 3.42 -6.28
N CYS A 68 8.93 4.28 -6.42
CA CYS A 68 7.92 4.15 -7.47
C CYS A 68 8.52 4.23 -8.88
N GLU A 69 9.46 5.14 -9.13
CA GLU A 69 10.13 5.27 -10.42
C GLU A 69 11.02 4.06 -10.73
N LEU A 70 11.75 3.53 -9.75
CA LEU A 70 12.53 2.30 -9.89
C LEU A 70 11.63 1.09 -10.16
N SER A 71 10.52 0.97 -9.43
CA SER A 71 9.59 -0.17 -9.58
C SER A 71 8.92 -0.24 -10.95
N ARG A 72 8.82 0.87 -11.68
CA ARG A 72 8.32 0.88 -13.07
C ARG A 72 9.30 0.24 -14.04
N GLN A 73 10.60 0.30 -13.74
CA GLN A 73 11.67 -0.23 -14.59
C GLN A 73 11.98 -1.69 -14.27
N MET A 74 11.93 -2.07 -12.99
CA MET A 74 12.31 -3.40 -12.52
C MET A 74 11.60 -3.81 -11.23
N THR A 75 11.78 -5.07 -10.83
CA THR A 75 11.35 -5.55 -9.51
C THR A 75 12.31 -5.05 -8.44
N VAL A 76 11.80 -4.35 -7.45
CA VAL A 76 12.57 -3.79 -6.35
C VAL A 76 12.02 -4.27 -5.00
N LEU A 77 12.90 -4.41 -4.02
CA LEU A 77 12.57 -4.52 -2.60
C LEU A 77 12.65 -3.12 -2.00
N PRO A 78 11.53 -2.43 -1.77
CA PRO A 78 11.51 -1.14 -1.10
C PRO A 78 12.10 -1.24 0.30
N LEU A 79 12.92 -0.29 0.69
CA LEU A 79 13.39 -0.17 2.07
C LEU A 79 12.55 0.87 2.82
N ARG A 80 12.54 0.75 4.14
CA ARG A 80 11.85 1.73 4.98
C ARG A 80 12.54 3.08 4.90
N PHE A 81 11.74 4.14 4.91
CA PHE A 81 12.26 5.50 5.06
C PHE A 81 13.22 5.57 6.26
N GLY A 82 14.36 6.21 6.06
CA GLY A 82 15.38 6.33 7.10
C GLY A 82 16.39 5.18 7.14
N THR A 83 16.37 4.24 6.20
CA THR A 83 17.40 3.21 6.10
C THR A 83 18.69 3.77 5.54
N TYR A 84 19.80 3.63 6.27
CA TYR A 84 21.13 4.06 5.80
C TYR A 84 22.24 3.13 6.31
N PHE A 85 23.36 3.12 5.60
CA PHE A 85 24.58 2.41 5.95
C PHE A 85 25.72 3.39 6.14
N LEU A 86 26.63 3.10 7.08
CA LEU A 86 27.72 4.00 7.45
C LEU A 86 28.85 4.04 6.41
N SER A 87 28.94 3.02 5.55
CA SER A 87 29.91 2.92 4.46
C SER A 87 29.42 1.98 3.38
N GLU A 88 30.05 2.03 2.21
CA GLU A 88 29.81 1.09 1.12
C GLU A 88 30.13 -0.35 1.54
N ASP A 89 31.21 -0.56 2.28
CA ASP A 89 31.60 -1.89 2.78
C ASP A 89 30.53 -2.48 3.71
N THR A 90 29.94 -1.67 4.60
CA THR A 90 28.87 -2.16 5.49
C THR A 90 27.61 -2.51 4.71
N LEU A 91 27.28 -1.75 3.66
CA LEU A 91 26.17 -2.04 2.76
C LEU A 91 26.42 -3.35 1.99
N LEU A 92 27.58 -3.48 1.37
CA LEU A 92 27.93 -4.68 0.59
C LEU A 92 27.94 -5.95 1.47
N ASN A 93 28.55 -5.88 2.65
CA ASN A 93 28.56 -6.99 3.60
C ASN A 93 27.12 -7.38 4.01
N HIS A 94 26.25 -6.40 4.23
CA HIS A 94 24.85 -6.64 4.55
C HIS A 94 24.11 -7.34 3.39
N ILE A 95 24.26 -6.82 2.17
CA ILE A 95 23.65 -7.39 0.96
C ILE A 95 24.12 -8.83 0.73
N GLU A 96 25.41 -9.09 0.87
CA GLU A 96 25.98 -10.42 0.64
C GLU A 96 25.54 -11.43 1.69
N SER A 97 25.48 -11.02 2.96
CA SER A 97 25.03 -11.91 4.05
C SER A 97 23.54 -12.27 3.97
N HIS A 98 22.71 -11.46 3.32
CA HIS A 98 21.27 -11.67 3.15
C HIS A 98 20.86 -11.96 1.69
N ALA A 99 21.82 -12.22 0.80
CA ALA A 99 21.58 -12.31 -0.64
C ALA A 99 20.48 -13.32 -1.01
N GLN A 100 20.51 -14.51 -0.38
CA GLN A 100 19.50 -15.54 -0.65
C GLN A 100 18.09 -15.09 -0.22
N GLU A 101 17.97 -14.51 0.97
CA GLU A 101 16.69 -13.98 1.47
C GLU A 101 16.12 -12.93 0.53
N TYR A 102 16.95 -11.99 0.07
CA TYR A 102 16.53 -10.94 -0.85
C TYR A 102 16.17 -11.48 -2.22
N GLN A 103 16.89 -12.47 -2.73
CA GLN A 103 16.53 -13.14 -3.99
C GLN A 103 15.18 -13.83 -3.90
N ASP A 104 14.91 -14.54 -2.80
CA ASP A 104 13.63 -15.22 -2.59
C ASP A 104 12.46 -14.22 -2.52
N LYS A 105 12.64 -13.12 -1.79
CA LYS A 105 11.66 -12.02 -1.72
C LYS A 105 11.44 -11.39 -3.10
N LEU A 106 12.50 -11.07 -3.85
CA LEU A 106 12.41 -10.51 -5.20
C LEU A 106 11.69 -11.46 -6.16
N ASN A 107 11.95 -12.77 -6.09
CA ASN A 107 11.27 -13.76 -6.90
C ASN A 107 9.76 -13.83 -6.60
N ASN A 108 9.38 -13.73 -5.33
CA ASN A 108 7.98 -13.77 -4.90
C ASN A 108 7.15 -12.58 -5.43
N ILE A 109 7.77 -11.40 -5.56
CA ILE A 109 7.10 -10.17 -6.03
C ILE A 109 7.35 -9.87 -7.52
N LYS A 110 8.14 -10.70 -8.20
CA LYS A 110 8.54 -10.48 -9.60
C LYS A 110 7.33 -10.36 -10.53
N GLY A 111 7.28 -9.26 -11.29
CA GLY A 111 6.20 -9.00 -12.26
C GLY A 111 4.87 -8.61 -11.64
N LYS A 112 4.81 -8.39 -10.33
CA LYS A 112 3.60 -8.02 -9.61
C LYS A 112 3.64 -6.56 -9.16
N ASN A 113 2.46 -6.00 -8.93
CA ASN A 113 2.25 -4.74 -8.24
C ASN A 113 1.34 -4.96 -7.04
N GLU A 114 1.47 -4.12 -6.05
CA GLU A 114 0.52 -4.03 -4.95
C GLU A 114 -0.62 -3.08 -5.34
N TYR A 115 -1.85 -3.47 -4.99
CA TYR A 115 -3.04 -2.62 -5.08
C TYR A 115 -3.70 -2.54 -3.72
N THR A 116 -4.12 -1.35 -3.31
CA THR A 116 -4.92 -1.17 -2.10
C THR A 116 -6.39 -1.02 -2.49
N LEU A 117 -7.21 -1.98 -2.08
CA LEU A 117 -8.67 -1.89 -2.16
C LEU A 117 -9.19 -1.39 -0.82
N LYS A 118 -9.71 -0.16 -0.80
CA LYS A 118 -10.40 0.42 0.36
C LYS A 118 -11.87 0.05 0.29
N VAL A 119 -12.41 -0.40 1.40
CA VAL A 119 -13.80 -0.80 1.57
C VAL A 119 -14.39 0.06 2.70
N ILE A 120 -15.19 1.06 2.32
CA ILE A 120 -15.71 2.10 3.21
C ILE A 120 -17.20 1.84 3.43
N PRO A 121 -17.67 1.74 4.69
CA PRO A 121 -19.08 1.50 4.97
C PRO A 121 -19.93 2.71 4.58
N GLN A 122 -21.02 2.47 3.88
CA GLN A 122 -22.03 3.51 3.63
C GLN A 122 -22.76 3.85 4.93
N LYS A 123 -23.11 5.12 5.07
CA LYS A 123 -23.88 5.59 6.22
C LYS A 123 -25.35 5.42 5.96
N VAL A 124 -26.12 5.09 7.02
CA VAL A 124 -27.58 5.12 6.96
C VAL A 124 -28.03 6.57 6.80
N GLU A 125 -28.93 6.83 5.85
CA GLU A 125 -29.53 8.15 5.72
C GLU A 125 -30.28 8.52 7.02
N GLU A 126 -30.00 9.71 7.54
CA GLU A 126 -30.72 10.22 8.71
C GLU A 126 -32.20 10.50 8.34
N LEU A 127 -33.11 10.14 9.23
CA LEU A 127 -34.51 10.55 9.11
C LEU A 127 -34.60 12.06 8.99
N ALA A 128 -35.08 12.55 7.86
CA ALA A 128 -35.52 13.93 7.76
C ALA A 128 -36.54 14.19 8.91
N LYS A 129 -36.27 15.19 9.75
CA LYS A 129 -37.14 15.53 10.88
C LYS A 129 -38.55 15.70 10.35
N ALA A 130 -39.42 14.75 10.62
CA ALA A 130 -40.86 14.83 10.30
C ALA A 130 -41.46 15.96 11.13
N SER A 131 -41.46 17.15 10.58
CA SER A 131 -42.15 18.31 11.16
C SER A 131 -43.67 18.15 10.90
N GLY A 132 -44.45 17.95 11.96
CA GLY A 132 -45.91 18.08 11.93
C GLY A 132 -46.76 16.82 12.02
N THR A 133 -46.20 15.67 12.46
CA THR A 133 -47.00 14.44 12.63
C THR A 133 -47.51 14.27 14.06
N ASN A 134 -48.73 13.72 14.22
CA ASN A 134 -49.31 13.33 15.48
C ASN A 134 -48.37 12.32 16.21
N GLY A 135 -48.37 12.27 17.53
CA GLY A 135 -47.44 11.45 18.32
C GLY A 135 -47.39 9.95 17.96
N ARG A 136 -48.55 9.41 17.49
CA ARG A 136 -48.64 8.01 17.03
C ARG A 136 -47.88 7.78 15.71
N ASP A 137 -48.00 8.70 14.75
CA ASP A 137 -47.33 8.61 13.46
C ASP A 137 -45.81 8.79 13.60
N TYR A 138 -45.41 9.66 14.50
CA TYR A 138 -44.00 9.82 14.88
C TYR A 138 -43.40 8.52 15.46
N PHE A 139 -44.13 7.83 16.36
CA PHE A 139 -43.70 6.57 16.94
C PHE A 139 -43.58 5.47 15.90
N LEU A 140 -44.52 5.35 14.98
CA LEU A 140 -44.49 4.37 13.90
C LEU A 140 -43.32 4.64 12.94
N ALA A 141 -43.11 5.88 12.53
CA ALA A 141 -41.97 6.27 11.70
C ALA A 141 -40.63 5.97 12.38
N LYS A 142 -40.52 6.26 13.67
CA LYS A 142 -39.30 5.97 14.45
C LYS A 142 -39.06 4.46 14.58
N LYS A 143 -40.09 3.66 14.79
CA LYS A 143 -39.96 2.20 14.82
C LYS A 143 -39.50 1.64 13.48
N GLN A 144 -40.11 2.08 12.38
CA GLN A 144 -39.72 1.69 11.02
C GLN A 144 -38.26 2.06 10.71
N TYR A 145 -37.85 3.24 11.11
CA TYR A 145 -36.45 3.66 10.96
C TYR A 145 -35.48 2.75 11.71
N TYR A 146 -35.75 2.41 12.96
CA TYR A 146 -34.90 1.49 13.71
C TYR A 146 -34.86 0.08 13.10
N GLU A 147 -35.98 -0.42 12.57
CA GLU A 147 -36.04 -1.70 11.87
C GLU A 147 -35.22 -1.66 10.57
N GLN A 148 -35.34 -0.58 9.79
CA GLN A 148 -34.53 -0.35 8.57
C GLN A 148 -33.05 -0.23 8.89
N GLN A 149 -32.69 0.55 9.92
CA GLN A 149 -31.30 0.70 10.37
C GLN A 149 -30.72 -0.65 10.80
N LYS A 150 -31.45 -1.43 11.58
CA LYS A 150 -31.04 -2.78 12.00
C LYS A 150 -30.82 -3.71 10.80
N SER A 151 -31.74 -3.69 9.84
CA SER A 151 -31.65 -4.48 8.61
C SER A 151 -30.44 -4.06 7.77
N PHE A 152 -30.23 -2.74 7.63
CA PHE A 152 -29.09 -2.18 6.91
C PHE A 152 -27.75 -2.65 7.50
N PHE A 153 -27.55 -2.51 8.81
CA PHE A 153 -26.32 -2.95 9.45
C PHE A 153 -26.14 -4.48 9.42
N ALA A 154 -27.22 -5.25 9.48
CA ALA A 154 -27.15 -6.70 9.32
C ALA A 154 -26.66 -7.08 7.91
N ALA A 155 -27.21 -6.45 6.87
CA ALA A 155 -26.80 -6.64 5.49
C ALA A 155 -25.34 -6.21 5.28
N GLN A 156 -24.97 -5.03 5.79
CA GLN A 156 -23.60 -4.50 5.70
C GLN A 156 -22.58 -5.46 6.34
N ASN A 157 -22.87 -6.00 7.52
CA ASN A 157 -21.99 -7.00 8.17
C ASN A 157 -21.89 -8.31 7.39
N GLN A 158 -22.98 -8.75 6.77
CA GLN A 158 -22.99 -9.95 5.93
C GLN A 158 -22.14 -9.75 4.67
N GLU A 159 -22.26 -8.59 4.03
CA GLU A 159 -21.45 -8.19 2.87
C GLU A 159 -19.96 -8.09 3.24
N LYS A 160 -19.62 -7.52 4.41
CA LYS A 160 -18.24 -7.49 4.92
C LYS A 160 -17.65 -8.88 5.03
N SER A 161 -18.37 -9.81 5.66
CA SER A 161 -17.92 -11.19 5.81
C SER A 161 -17.74 -11.87 4.44
N TYR A 162 -18.65 -11.62 3.50
CA TYR A 162 -18.56 -12.13 2.14
C TYR A 162 -17.31 -11.60 1.42
N LEU A 163 -17.02 -10.29 1.52
CA LEU A 163 -15.83 -9.67 0.92
C LEU A 163 -14.54 -10.25 1.48
N ILE A 164 -14.43 -10.36 2.81
CA ILE A 164 -13.25 -10.92 3.47
C ILE A 164 -13.01 -12.35 3.01
N ASN A 165 -14.03 -13.21 3.05
CA ASN A 165 -13.91 -14.61 2.67
C ASN A 165 -13.50 -14.75 1.19
N LEU A 166 -14.18 -14.03 0.29
CA LEU A 166 -13.90 -14.12 -1.13
C LEU A 166 -12.48 -13.67 -1.48
N ILE A 167 -12.02 -12.55 -0.89
CA ILE A 167 -10.67 -12.03 -1.14
C ILE A 167 -9.62 -13.00 -0.58
N THR A 168 -9.86 -13.53 0.64
CA THR A 168 -8.96 -14.51 1.26
C THR A 168 -8.85 -15.78 0.42
N GLU A 169 -9.96 -16.30 -0.08
CA GLU A 169 -9.99 -17.49 -0.94
C GLU A 169 -9.32 -17.24 -2.31
N THR A 170 -9.58 -16.07 -2.90
CA THR A 170 -9.08 -15.73 -4.24
C THR A 170 -7.58 -15.45 -4.26
N TYR A 171 -7.08 -14.68 -3.29
CA TYR A 171 -5.70 -14.19 -3.27
C TYR A 171 -4.79 -14.92 -2.29
N GLN A 172 -5.33 -15.68 -1.34
CA GLN A 172 -4.58 -16.46 -0.36
C GLN A 172 -3.42 -15.66 0.28
N SER A 173 -2.17 -16.12 0.12
CA SER A 173 -0.97 -15.44 0.63
C SER A 173 -0.64 -14.12 -0.09
N SER A 174 -1.33 -13.80 -1.20
CA SER A 174 -1.17 -12.57 -1.95
C SER A 174 -2.15 -11.47 -1.51
N ALA A 175 -2.83 -11.62 -0.36
CA ALA A 175 -3.69 -10.61 0.24
C ALA A 175 -3.34 -10.39 1.71
N ILE A 176 -3.27 -9.12 2.10
CA ILE A 176 -3.14 -8.68 3.49
C ILE A 176 -4.34 -7.81 3.83
N ILE A 177 -4.99 -8.09 4.95
CA ILE A 177 -6.21 -7.42 5.38
C ILE A 177 -5.90 -6.57 6.61
N GLN A 178 -6.26 -5.30 6.56
CA GLN A 178 -6.16 -4.37 7.67
C GLN A 178 -7.56 -3.82 7.97
N GLU A 179 -8.05 -4.09 9.18
CA GLU A 179 -9.33 -3.55 9.64
C GLU A 179 -9.10 -2.33 10.50
N HIS A 180 -9.72 -1.22 10.12
CA HIS A 180 -9.78 0.03 10.87
C HIS A 180 -11.23 0.29 11.31
N ALA A 181 -11.42 1.20 12.26
CA ALA A 181 -12.76 1.49 12.80
C ALA A 181 -13.78 1.94 11.72
N GLU A 182 -13.31 2.65 10.69
CA GLU A 182 -14.17 3.26 9.66
C GLU A 182 -13.99 2.64 8.26
N GLU A 183 -13.02 1.73 8.06
CA GLU A 183 -12.77 1.11 6.75
C GLU A 183 -12.04 -0.23 6.88
N VAL A 184 -12.15 -1.07 5.86
CA VAL A 184 -11.32 -2.26 5.67
C VAL A 184 -10.40 -2.00 4.47
N ARG A 185 -9.12 -2.31 4.61
CA ARG A 185 -8.14 -2.24 3.52
C ARG A 185 -7.65 -3.63 3.18
N PHE A 186 -7.66 -3.93 1.89
CA PHE A 186 -7.03 -5.12 1.35
C PHE A 186 -5.84 -4.69 0.51
N HIS A 187 -4.65 -5.15 0.89
CA HIS A 187 -3.46 -5.01 0.07
C HIS A 187 -3.33 -6.28 -0.76
N LEU A 188 -3.39 -6.15 -2.08
CA LEU A 188 -3.44 -7.26 -3.02
C LEU A 188 -2.19 -7.25 -3.88
N LEU A 189 -1.44 -8.35 -3.90
CA LEU A 189 -0.29 -8.53 -4.77
C LEU A 189 -0.74 -9.23 -6.06
N VAL A 190 -0.77 -8.48 -7.16
CA VAL A 190 -1.39 -8.91 -8.42
C VAL A 190 -0.41 -8.74 -9.58
N ASP A 191 -0.38 -9.70 -10.50
CA ASP A 191 0.42 -9.61 -11.72
C ASP A 191 0.08 -8.36 -12.52
N ARG A 192 1.11 -7.68 -13.03
CA ARG A 192 0.96 -6.40 -13.77
C ARG A 192 0.00 -6.49 -14.96
N HIS A 193 -0.06 -7.67 -15.59
CA HIS A 193 -0.94 -7.92 -16.74
C HIS A 193 -2.41 -8.11 -16.34
N ASN A 194 -2.70 -8.37 -15.07
CA ASN A 194 -4.04 -8.65 -14.57
C ASN A 194 -4.79 -7.41 -14.02
N LYS A 195 -4.27 -6.18 -14.23
CA LYS A 195 -4.92 -4.94 -13.77
C LYS A 195 -6.39 -4.84 -14.27
N ALA A 196 -6.62 -5.14 -15.55
CA ALA A 196 -7.97 -5.06 -16.13
C ALA A 196 -8.93 -6.05 -15.46
N LEU A 197 -8.49 -7.29 -15.26
CA LEU A 197 -9.26 -8.33 -14.56
C LEU A 197 -9.58 -7.93 -13.12
N LEU A 198 -8.60 -7.36 -12.40
CA LEU A 198 -8.82 -6.86 -11.03
C LEU A 198 -9.90 -5.77 -11.00
N LEU A 199 -9.86 -4.82 -11.94
CA LEU A 199 -10.88 -3.76 -12.06
C LEU A 199 -12.28 -4.34 -12.30
N GLU A 200 -12.42 -5.31 -13.20
CA GLU A 200 -13.69 -5.98 -13.46
C GLU A 200 -14.22 -6.72 -12.23
N GLN A 201 -13.33 -7.39 -11.49
CA GLN A 201 -13.67 -8.07 -10.24
C GLN A 201 -14.19 -7.07 -9.20
N VAL A 202 -13.50 -5.94 -8.99
CA VAL A 202 -13.93 -4.90 -8.04
C VAL A 202 -15.28 -4.31 -8.44
N LEU A 203 -15.52 -4.02 -9.73
CA LEU A 203 -16.82 -3.55 -10.22
C LEU A 203 -17.94 -4.59 -10.01
N SER A 204 -17.63 -5.88 -10.16
CA SER A 204 -18.58 -6.95 -9.87
C SER A 204 -18.87 -7.05 -8.37
N LEU A 205 -17.86 -6.89 -7.52
CA LEU A 205 -18.01 -6.88 -6.05
C LEU A 205 -18.84 -5.68 -5.58
N GLN A 206 -18.61 -4.50 -6.16
CA GLN A 206 -19.40 -3.30 -5.84
C GLN A 206 -20.92 -3.52 -6.04
N LYS A 207 -21.30 -4.24 -7.11
CA LYS A 207 -22.72 -4.57 -7.37
C LYS A 207 -23.29 -5.55 -6.33
N LYS A 208 -22.48 -6.43 -5.77
CA LYS A 208 -22.88 -7.43 -4.77
C LYS A 208 -22.87 -6.90 -3.34
N CYS A 209 -22.14 -5.81 -3.10
CA CYS A 209 -21.97 -5.19 -1.79
C CYS A 209 -22.39 -3.72 -1.84
N PRO A 210 -23.71 -3.43 -2.03
CA PRO A 210 -24.21 -2.08 -2.20
C PRO A 210 -24.11 -1.20 -0.95
N HIS A 211 -23.89 -1.79 0.24
CA HIS A 211 -23.74 -1.05 1.50
C HIS A 211 -22.29 -0.64 1.79
N TRP A 212 -21.38 -0.87 0.83
CA TRP A 212 -19.98 -0.50 0.93
C TRP A 212 -19.52 0.22 -0.34
N ASP A 213 -18.64 1.20 -0.19
CA ASP A 213 -17.95 1.83 -1.31
C ASP A 213 -16.57 1.17 -1.47
N LEU A 214 -16.34 0.57 -2.63
CA LEU A 214 -15.11 -0.12 -2.98
C LEU A 214 -14.24 0.79 -3.85
N ILE A 215 -13.09 1.21 -3.34
CA ILE A 215 -12.16 2.11 -4.02
C ILE A 215 -10.83 1.40 -4.24
N LEU A 216 -10.52 1.09 -5.50
CA LEU A 216 -9.23 0.52 -5.89
C LEU A 216 -8.21 1.64 -6.14
N GLY A 217 -7.09 1.60 -5.42
CA GLY A 217 -5.96 2.51 -5.61
C GLY A 217 -5.16 2.21 -6.87
N GLU A 218 -4.26 3.13 -7.22
CA GLU A 218 -3.28 2.92 -8.29
C GLU A 218 -2.23 1.87 -7.89
N PRO A 219 -1.55 1.25 -8.87
CA PRO A 219 -0.50 0.27 -8.59
C PRO A 219 0.67 0.90 -7.82
N LEU A 220 1.11 0.21 -6.79
CA LEU A 220 2.22 0.59 -5.92
C LEU A 220 3.32 -0.47 -5.95
N PRO A 221 4.55 -0.11 -5.55
CA PRO A 221 5.55 -1.09 -5.16
C PRO A 221 5.02 -1.98 -4.02
N PRO A 222 5.48 -3.23 -3.90
CA PRO A 222 4.91 -4.21 -2.96
C PRO A 222 5.34 -3.98 -1.50
N TYR A 223 4.99 -2.84 -0.93
CA TYR A 223 5.40 -2.42 0.41
C TYR A 223 4.97 -3.37 1.54
N HIS A 224 3.82 -4.02 1.40
CA HIS A 224 3.29 -4.91 2.43
C HIS A 224 3.72 -6.37 2.27
N PHE A 225 4.43 -6.72 1.19
CA PHE A 225 4.76 -8.10 0.84
C PHE A 225 6.27 -8.42 0.91
N ILE A 226 7.04 -7.60 1.63
CA ILE A 226 8.51 -7.70 1.74
C ILE A 226 9.01 -7.91 3.17
#